data_5234a2d6d09cf2fc8ab4605169940663
#
_entry.id   5234a2d6d09cf2fc8ab4605169940663
#
_cell.length_a   1.000
_cell.length_b   1.000
_cell.length_c   1.000
_cell.angle_alpha   90.00
_cell.angle_beta   90.00
_cell.angle_gamma   90.00
#
_symmetry.space_group_name_H-M   'P 1'
#
loop_
_entity.id
_entity.type
_entity.pdbx_description
1 polymer ?
#
loop_
_entity_poly.entity_id
_entity_poly.type
_entity_poly.pdbx_seq_one_letter_code
_entity_poly.pdbx_strand_id
1 'polypeptide(L)'
;MAAALTLMVTAVAYGQSKVYMTKEITPESLVKIYKALGREANGRVAVKISTGEAGGHNYLKPTLIRQLVETVNGTIVECNTAYGGSRQDPKKHWETIHEHGFDSIFAVDLMDEFGQIRIPVKDQKHLKYDIVGEHLANYDFMINLAHFKGHAMGGFGGVLKNASIGVASTAGKCYIHTAGKTDDFKLAWGPDYVAAGKTQDSFLESMAAAAQAVHNYFNGKVIYINVMNNLSVDCDCDSHPADPKMKDVGILASLDPVALDKACLDLVFNHSDTTGDDAKPLQQRINRQHGTYIVDYAEQIGLGSMKYELISIDK
;
A
#
# COMPACT_ATOMS: atom_id res chain seq x y z
N MET A 1 -52.74 19.53 -6.60
CA MET A 1 -52.20 18.14 -6.67
C MET A 1 -50.71 18.21 -6.80
N ALA A 2 -49.97 17.92 -5.73
CA ALA A 2 -48.52 17.88 -5.74
C ALA A 2 -48.07 16.43 -5.98
N ALA A 3 -47.36 16.18 -7.09
CA ALA A 3 -46.80 14.88 -7.40
C ALA A 3 -45.51 14.69 -6.63
N ALA A 4 -45.48 13.77 -5.71
CA ALA A 4 -44.28 13.35 -5.00
C ALA A 4 -43.42 12.50 -5.95
N LEU A 5 -42.24 13.00 -6.32
CA LEU A 5 -41.26 12.29 -7.10
C LEU A 5 -40.45 11.38 -6.13
N THR A 6 -40.78 10.10 -6.07
CA THR A 6 -40.02 9.11 -5.29
C THR A 6 -38.75 8.77 -6.06
N LEU A 7 -37.61 9.27 -5.61
CA LEU A 7 -36.29 8.81 -6.11
C LEU A 7 -36.09 7.37 -5.63
N MET A 8 -36.20 6.40 -6.52
CA MET A 8 -35.71 5.05 -6.29
C MET A 8 -34.19 5.07 -6.40
N VAL A 9 -33.50 5.04 -5.25
CA VAL A 9 -32.06 4.72 -5.18
C VAL A 9 -31.95 3.22 -5.42
N THR A 10 -31.59 2.84 -6.63
CA THR A 10 -31.20 1.47 -6.93
C THR A 10 -29.88 1.18 -6.23
N ALA A 11 -29.91 0.46 -5.12
CA ALA A 11 -28.72 -0.12 -4.51
C ALA A 11 -28.16 -1.13 -5.53
N VAL A 12 -27.03 -0.77 -6.17
CA VAL A 12 -26.24 -1.72 -6.94
C VAL A 12 -25.71 -2.72 -5.92
N ALA A 13 -26.22 -3.93 -5.92
CA ALA A 13 -25.67 -5.03 -5.17
C ALA A 13 -24.30 -5.35 -5.78
N TYR A 14 -23.24 -4.79 -5.23
CA TYR A 14 -21.88 -5.21 -5.53
C TYR A 14 -21.75 -6.68 -5.11
N GLY A 15 -21.48 -7.55 -6.08
CA GLY A 15 -21.11 -8.93 -5.79
C GLY A 15 -19.87 -8.91 -4.86
N GLN A 16 -19.72 -9.98 -4.11
CA GLN A 16 -18.60 -10.16 -3.19
C GLN A 16 -17.27 -10.06 -3.97
N SER A 17 -16.32 -9.23 -3.50
CA SER A 17 -15.02 -9.05 -4.16
C SER A 17 -14.20 -10.35 -4.06
N LYS A 18 -13.54 -10.76 -5.13
CA LYS A 18 -12.70 -11.95 -5.12
C LYS A 18 -11.29 -11.60 -4.62
N VAL A 19 -10.80 -12.37 -3.66
CA VAL A 19 -9.42 -12.36 -3.20
C VAL A 19 -8.83 -13.73 -3.47
N TYR A 20 -7.86 -13.80 -4.36
CA TYR A 20 -7.12 -15.03 -4.65
C TYR A 20 -5.99 -15.18 -3.66
N MET A 21 -5.65 -16.43 -3.29
CA MET A 21 -4.60 -16.75 -2.34
C MET A 21 -3.82 -17.98 -2.77
N THR A 22 -2.51 -17.96 -2.56
CA THR A 22 -1.62 -19.13 -2.56
C THR A 22 -0.74 -19.09 -1.32
N LYS A 23 -0.48 -20.27 -0.74
CA LYS A 23 0.47 -20.43 0.38
C LYS A 23 1.92 -20.44 -0.09
N GLU A 24 2.16 -20.70 -1.37
CA GLU A 24 3.49 -20.74 -1.94
C GLU A 24 4.01 -19.31 -2.19
N ILE A 25 5.20 -19.01 -1.68
CA ILE A 25 5.87 -17.71 -1.88
C ILE A 25 7.10 -17.92 -2.75
N THR A 26 6.85 -18.04 -4.06
CA THR A 26 7.86 -18.23 -5.09
C THR A 26 7.65 -17.26 -6.25
N PRO A 27 8.67 -17.01 -7.10
CA PRO A 27 8.48 -16.20 -8.31
C PRO A 27 7.36 -16.74 -9.21
N GLU A 28 7.24 -18.06 -9.32
CA GLU A 28 6.23 -18.73 -10.15
C GLU A 28 4.82 -18.53 -9.57
N SER A 29 4.66 -18.66 -8.25
CA SER A 29 3.36 -18.47 -7.59
C SER A 29 2.91 -17.01 -7.64
N LEU A 30 3.84 -16.04 -7.61
CA LEU A 30 3.54 -14.62 -7.80
C LEU A 30 2.99 -14.34 -9.21
N VAL A 31 3.53 -14.97 -10.25
CA VAL A 31 2.98 -14.88 -11.61
C VAL A 31 1.65 -15.63 -11.72
N LYS A 32 1.52 -16.79 -11.09
CA LYS A 32 0.29 -17.59 -11.10
C LYS A 32 -0.88 -16.82 -10.50
N ILE A 33 -0.68 -16.14 -9.34
CA ILE A 33 -1.73 -15.37 -8.68
C ILE A 33 -2.09 -14.11 -9.47
N TYR A 34 -1.11 -13.42 -10.08
CA TYR A 34 -1.36 -12.33 -11.02
C TYR A 34 -2.28 -12.77 -12.16
N LYS A 35 -2.00 -13.93 -12.79
CA LYS A 35 -2.81 -14.46 -13.88
C LYS A 35 -4.22 -14.86 -13.42
N ALA A 36 -4.38 -15.34 -12.18
CA ALA A 36 -5.68 -15.71 -11.61
C ALA A 36 -6.67 -14.53 -11.54
N LEU A 37 -6.19 -13.30 -11.49
CA LEU A 37 -7.02 -12.09 -11.50
C LEU A 37 -7.76 -11.86 -12.82
N GLY A 38 -7.32 -12.50 -13.93
CA GLY A 38 -7.95 -12.36 -15.24
C GLY A 38 -7.88 -10.95 -15.84
N ARG A 39 -6.97 -10.10 -15.34
CA ARG A 39 -6.71 -8.74 -15.85
C ARG A 39 -5.24 -8.63 -16.25
N GLU A 40 -5.01 -8.27 -17.50
CA GLU A 40 -3.66 -8.04 -17.99
C GLU A 40 -3.24 -6.58 -17.78
N ALA A 41 -2.03 -6.38 -17.27
CA ALA A 41 -1.38 -5.08 -17.23
C ALA A 41 -0.86 -4.75 -18.64
N ASN A 42 -1.17 -3.57 -19.14
CA ASN A 42 -0.77 -3.14 -20.47
C ASN A 42 -0.36 -1.66 -20.50
N GLY A 43 0.34 -1.26 -21.57
CA GLY A 43 0.95 0.06 -21.65
C GLY A 43 2.24 0.13 -20.86
N ARG A 44 2.58 1.32 -20.36
CA ARG A 44 3.72 1.52 -19.46
C ARG A 44 3.28 1.15 -18.04
N VAL A 45 3.84 0.05 -17.53
CA VAL A 45 3.40 -0.56 -16.27
C VAL A 45 4.33 -0.14 -15.13
N ALA A 46 3.77 0.56 -14.13
CA ALA A 46 4.44 0.81 -12.86
C ALA A 46 4.25 -0.38 -11.93
N VAL A 47 5.33 -0.96 -11.39
CA VAL A 47 5.28 -1.94 -10.31
C VAL A 47 5.70 -1.25 -9.02
N LYS A 48 4.72 -0.83 -8.22
CA LYS A 48 4.96 -0.09 -6.97
C LYS A 48 5.27 -1.03 -5.82
N ILE A 49 6.47 -0.91 -5.31
CA ILE A 49 6.98 -1.68 -4.16
C ILE A 49 7.50 -0.75 -3.05
N SER A 50 8.03 -1.33 -1.98
CA SER A 50 8.97 -0.69 -1.05
C SER A 50 10.31 -1.37 -1.19
N THR A 51 11.34 -0.62 -1.56
CA THR A 51 12.71 -1.14 -1.75
C THR A 51 13.44 -1.41 -0.44
N GLY A 52 12.86 -1.00 0.70
CA GLY A 52 13.45 -1.17 2.04
C GLY A 52 14.45 -0.06 2.39
N GLU A 53 14.57 0.26 3.68
CA GLU A 53 15.57 1.21 4.20
C GLU A 53 16.93 0.51 4.27
N ALA A 54 18.02 1.28 4.11
CA ALA A 54 19.39 0.77 4.25
C ALA A 54 19.57 0.08 5.62
N GLY A 55 20.17 -1.12 5.63
CA GLY A 55 20.28 -1.97 6.81
C GLY A 55 19.06 -2.82 7.12
N GLY A 56 17.89 -2.54 6.54
CA GLY A 56 16.70 -3.38 6.65
C GLY A 56 16.86 -4.71 5.89
N HIS A 57 16.17 -5.75 6.34
CA HIS A 57 16.34 -7.10 5.76
C HIS A 57 15.03 -7.81 5.40
N ASN A 58 13.87 -7.28 5.84
CA ASN A 58 12.57 -7.94 5.67
C ASN A 58 11.87 -7.60 4.34
N TYR A 59 12.34 -6.62 3.56
CA TYR A 59 11.72 -6.16 2.32
C TYR A 59 11.63 -7.28 1.26
N LEU A 60 10.72 -7.13 0.30
CA LEU A 60 10.55 -8.06 -0.82
C LEU A 60 11.83 -8.12 -1.66
N LYS A 61 12.43 -9.31 -1.73
CA LYS A 61 13.69 -9.48 -2.45
C LYS A 61 13.51 -9.38 -3.97
N PRO A 62 14.45 -8.74 -4.69
CA PRO A 62 14.40 -8.64 -6.16
C PRO A 62 14.19 -9.99 -6.85
N THR A 63 14.84 -11.04 -6.36
CA THR A 63 14.72 -12.41 -6.91
C THR A 63 13.29 -12.96 -6.83
N LEU A 64 12.52 -12.64 -5.78
CA LEU A 64 11.14 -13.08 -5.64
C LEU A 64 10.22 -12.43 -6.69
N ILE A 65 10.40 -11.13 -6.94
CA ILE A 65 9.48 -10.36 -7.77
C ILE A 65 9.86 -10.36 -9.25
N ARG A 66 11.02 -10.90 -9.61
CA ARG A 66 11.63 -10.82 -10.94
C ARG A 66 10.69 -11.30 -12.03
N GLN A 67 10.16 -12.51 -11.91
CA GLN A 67 9.32 -13.09 -12.96
C GLN A 67 8.02 -12.30 -13.18
N LEU A 68 7.44 -11.70 -12.14
CA LEU A 68 6.25 -10.86 -12.28
C LEU A 68 6.60 -9.59 -13.07
N VAL A 69 7.67 -8.89 -12.69
CA VAL A 69 8.10 -7.64 -13.35
C VAL A 69 8.43 -7.89 -14.82
N GLU A 70 9.16 -8.98 -15.13
CA GLU A 70 9.46 -9.40 -16.51
C GLU A 70 8.16 -9.76 -17.27
N THR A 71 7.22 -10.48 -16.64
CA THR A 71 5.94 -10.90 -17.27
C THR A 71 5.11 -9.69 -17.73
N VAL A 72 5.13 -8.60 -16.97
CA VAL A 72 4.33 -7.41 -17.28
C VAL A 72 5.14 -6.32 -17.99
N ASN A 73 6.41 -6.58 -18.30
CA ASN A 73 7.36 -5.59 -18.82
C ASN A 73 7.32 -4.29 -18.01
N GLY A 74 7.37 -4.43 -16.67
CA GLY A 74 7.15 -3.35 -15.73
C GLY A 74 8.43 -2.62 -15.35
N THR A 75 8.27 -1.38 -14.90
CA THR A 75 9.29 -0.59 -14.20
C THR A 75 9.00 -0.58 -12.71
N ILE A 76 9.99 -0.87 -11.88
CA ILE A 76 9.88 -0.70 -10.43
C ILE A 76 9.77 0.80 -10.13
N VAL A 77 8.76 1.20 -9.35
CA VAL A 77 8.57 2.60 -8.99
C VAL A 77 8.55 2.79 -7.47
N GLU A 78 9.19 3.87 -7.02
CA GLU A 78 9.26 4.32 -5.63
C GLU A 78 9.14 5.84 -5.55
N CYS A 79 8.96 6.35 -4.32
CA CYS A 79 9.12 7.78 -3.99
C CYS A 79 9.96 7.94 -2.73
N ASN A 80 10.67 9.06 -2.64
CA ASN A 80 11.48 9.41 -1.47
C ASN A 80 10.62 9.45 -0.19
N THR A 81 11.24 9.16 0.94
CA THR A 81 10.56 9.12 2.24
C THR A 81 10.47 10.50 2.88
N ALA A 82 9.66 10.63 3.92
CA ALA A 82 9.47 11.86 4.68
C ALA A 82 9.92 11.70 6.16
N TYR A 83 11.01 10.97 6.39
CA TYR A 83 11.65 10.82 7.70
C TYR A 83 13.19 10.84 7.50
N GLY A 84 13.96 10.99 8.58
CA GLY A 84 15.43 11.14 8.52
C GLY A 84 16.22 9.88 8.15
N GLY A 85 15.73 9.05 7.22
CA GLY A 85 16.39 7.85 6.72
C GLY A 85 17.21 8.07 5.45
N SER A 86 17.81 7.00 4.94
CA SER A 86 18.62 7.02 3.71
C SER A 86 17.77 7.36 2.49
N ARG A 87 16.49 6.96 2.47
CA ARG A 87 15.61 7.16 1.33
C ARG A 87 14.91 8.53 1.30
N GLN A 88 15.26 9.47 2.18
CA GLN A 88 14.76 10.85 2.11
C GLN A 88 15.49 11.68 1.05
N ASP A 89 16.77 11.47 0.89
CA ASP A 89 17.61 12.12 -0.12
C ASP A 89 17.66 11.26 -1.39
N PRO A 90 17.36 11.79 -2.58
CA PRO A 90 17.31 10.99 -3.81
C PRO A 90 18.61 10.22 -4.08
N LYS A 91 19.78 10.85 -3.88
CA LYS A 91 21.07 10.19 -4.12
C LYS A 91 21.27 9.01 -3.19
N LYS A 92 21.00 9.17 -1.89
CA LYS A 92 21.10 8.08 -0.92
C LYS A 92 20.04 7.01 -1.15
N HIS A 93 18.88 7.38 -1.66
CA HIS A 93 17.84 6.43 -2.04
C HIS A 93 18.31 5.55 -3.20
N TRP A 94 18.96 6.13 -4.22
CA TRP A 94 19.59 5.36 -5.29
C TRP A 94 20.69 4.44 -4.77
N GLU A 95 21.52 4.89 -3.82
CA GLU A 95 22.53 4.04 -3.15
C GLU A 95 21.87 2.83 -2.47
N THR A 96 20.75 3.05 -1.76
CA THR A 96 19.99 1.96 -1.10
C THR A 96 19.35 1.02 -2.13
N ILE A 97 18.79 1.52 -3.23
CA ILE A 97 18.25 0.71 -4.33
C ILE A 97 19.33 -0.20 -4.91
N HIS A 98 20.53 0.36 -5.11
CA HIS A 98 21.70 -0.37 -5.60
C HIS A 98 22.18 -1.44 -4.61
N GLU A 99 22.35 -1.10 -3.33
CA GLU A 99 22.74 -2.05 -2.27
C GLU A 99 21.78 -3.23 -2.17
N HIS A 100 20.48 -2.98 -2.34
CA HIS A 100 19.45 -4.00 -2.31
C HIS A 100 19.31 -4.77 -3.64
N GLY A 101 20.05 -4.38 -4.69
CA GLY A 101 20.18 -5.08 -5.97
C GLY A 101 18.99 -4.89 -6.92
N PHE A 102 18.13 -3.91 -6.71
CA PHE A 102 16.97 -3.70 -7.59
C PHE A 102 17.36 -3.21 -8.98
N ASP A 103 18.23 -2.21 -9.07
CA ASP A 103 18.67 -1.61 -10.34
C ASP A 103 19.59 -2.51 -11.16
N SER A 104 20.15 -3.55 -10.56
CA SER A 104 20.92 -4.58 -11.28
C SER A 104 20.04 -5.56 -12.07
N ILE A 105 18.74 -5.62 -11.76
CA ILE A 105 17.79 -6.57 -12.34
C ILE A 105 16.70 -5.86 -13.13
N PHE A 106 16.27 -4.66 -12.68
CA PHE A 106 15.10 -3.95 -13.20
C PHE A 106 15.45 -2.55 -13.68
N ALA A 107 14.60 -2.01 -14.56
CA ALA A 107 14.43 -0.57 -14.66
C ALA A 107 13.75 -0.07 -13.36
N VAL A 108 14.33 0.94 -12.73
CA VAL A 108 13.80 1.56 -11.51
C VAL A 108 13.58 3.05 -11.78
N ASP A 109 12.51 3.60 -11.22
CA ASP A 109 12.14 5.02 -11.33
C ASP A 109 11.75 5.57 -9.96
N LEU A 110 12.52 6.55 -9.48
CA LEU A 110 12.16 7.41 -8.35
C LEU A 110 11.22 8.49 -8.86
N MET A 111 9.92 8.27 -8.73
CA MET A 111 8.90 9.10 -9.38
C MET A 111 8.91 10.58 -8.93
N ASP A 112 9.45 10.89 -7.75
CA ASP A 112 9.54 12.24 -7.20
C ASP A 112 10.98 12.80 -7.18
N GLU A 113 11.91 12.20 -7.94
CA GLU A 113 13.30 12.64 -7.97
C GLU A 113 13.44 14.08 -8.46
N PHE A 114 12.71 14.45 -9.51
CA PHE A 114 12.82 15.75 -10.17
C PHE A 114 11.65 16.69 -9.90
N GLY A 115 10.51 16.14 -9.43
CA GLY A 115 9.33 16.96 -9.16
C GLY A 115 8.13 16.17 -8.67
N GLN A 116 7.03 16.91 -8.53
CA GLN A 116 5.78 16.37 -8.01
C GLN A 116 4.58 17.01 -8.70
N ILE A 117 3.48 16.28 -8.77
CA ILE A 117 2.20 16.75 -9.29
C ILE A 117 1.11 16.62 -8.22
N ARG A 118 0.04 17.41 -8.37
CA ARG A 118 -1.17 17.28 -7.57
C ARG A 118 -2.22 16.52 -8.36
N ILE A 119 -2.78 15.48 -7.75
CA ILE A 119 -3.89 14.72 -8.33
C ILE A 119 -5.18 14.96 -7.53
N PRO A 120 -6.37 14.88 -8.17
CA PRO A 120 -7.65 15.13 -7.50
C PRO A 120 -7.94 14.08 -6.43
N VAL A 121 -8.42 14.52 -5.27
CA VAL A 121 -8.97 13.68 -4.20
C VAL A 121 -10.49 13.81 -4.22
N LYS A 122 -11.21 12.68 -4.22
CA LYS A 122 -12.68 12.67 -4.20
C LYS A 122 -13.21 12.95 -2.80
N ASP A 123 -12.64 12.29 -1.79
CA ASP A 123 -12.98 12.54 -0.39
C ASP A 123 -12.10 13.68 0.16
N GLN A 124 -12.67 14.88 0.24
CA GLN A 124 -11.98 16.09 0.66
C GLN A 124 -12.16 16.44 2.15
N LYS A 125 -12.46 15.44 2.99
CA LYS A 125 -12.60 15.66 4.44
C LYS A 125 -11.32 16.25 5.05
N HIS A 126 -10.15 15.77 4.62
CA HIS A 126 -8.85 16.20 5.12
C HIS A 126 -7.95 16.75 4.01
N LEU A 127 -7.88 16.04 2.88
CA LEU A 127 -7.00 16.37 1.77
C LEU A 127 -7.77 17.09 0.66
N LYS A 128 -7.26 18.24 0.19
CA LYS A 128 -7.82 18.93 -0.98
C LYS A 128 -7.33 18.33 -2.30
N TYR A 129 -6.15 17.74 -2.28
CA TYR A 129 -5.46 17.06 -3.39
C TYR A 129 -4.50 16.05 -2.78
N ASP A 130 -4.01 15.12 -3.56
CA ASP A 130 -2.84 14.33 -3.19
C ASP A 130 -1.62 14.83 -3.95
N ILE A 131 -0.42 14.70 -3.36
CA ILE A 131 0.84 15.16 -3.94
C ILE A 131 1.71 13.95 -4.19
N VAL A 132 1.86 13.59 -5.45
CA VAL A 132 2.57 12.38 -5.89
C VAL A 132 3.79 12.74 -6.73
N GLY A 133 4.71 11.78 -6.91
CA GLY A 133 5.84 11.98 -7.81
C GLY A 133 5.38 12.32 -9.23
N GLU A 134 6.06 13.26 -9.91
CA GLU A 134 5.65 13.72 -11.24
C GLU A 134 5.70 12.62 -12.29
N HIS A 135 6.62 11.65 -12.14
CA HIS A 135 6.74 10.52 -13.06
C HIS A 135 5.57 9.54 -12.98
N LEU A 136 4.65 9.67 -12.01
CA LEU A 136 3.39 8.91 -12.03
C LEU A 136 2.65 9.09 -13.37
N ALA A 137 2.76 10.28 -13.98
CA ALA A 137 2.17 10.60 -15.28
C ALA A 137 2.78 9.81 -16.46
N ASN A 138 3.90 9.15 -16.25
CA ASN A 138 4.54 8.33 -17.28
C ASN A 138 3.90 6.95 -17.42
N TYR A 139 3.00 6.54 -16.54
CA TYR A 139 2.48 5.18 -16.48
C TYR A 139 1.01 5.11 -16.83
N ASP A 140 0.64 4.03 -17.52
CA ASP A 140 -0.73 3.76 -17.99
C ASP A 140 -1.46 2.74 -17.10
N PHE A 141 -0.70 1.95 -16.32
CA PHE A 141 -1.18 0.87 -15.47
C PHE A 141 -0.29 0.74 -14.23
N MET A 142 -0.88 0.36 -13.07
CA MET A 142 -0.11 0.10 -11.85
C MET A 142 -0.34 -1.33 -11.33
N ILE A 143 0.74 -2.02 -10.99
CA ILE A 143 0.72 -3.17 -10.09
C ILE A 143 1.20 -2.68 -8.72
N ASN A 144 0.26 -2.61 -7.78
CA ASN A 144 0.56 -2.29 -6.40
C ASN A 144 0.98 -3.59 -5.69
N LEU A 145 2.29 -3.83 -5.65
CA LEU A 145 2.89 -5.02 -5.06
C LEU A 145 3.42 -4.67 -3.67
N ALA A 146 2.61 -4.90 -2.66
CA ALA A 146 2.94 -4.57 -1.29
C ALA A 146 3.51 -5.77 -0.53
N HIS A 147 4.49 -5.51 0.31
CA HIS A 147 4.88 -6.38 1.41
C HIS A 147 3.94 -6.10 2.58
N PHE A 148 3.16 -7.10 3.02
CA PHE A 148 2.27 -6.95 4.17
C PHE A 148 3.04 -7.18 5.48
N LYS A 149 2.95 -6.23 6.42
CA LYS A 149 3.67 -6.24 7.70
C LYS A 149 3.10 -5.22 8.68
N GLY A 150 3.64 -5.14 9.89
CA GLY A 150 3.35 -4.07 10.84
C GLY A 150 3.86 -2.70 10.38
N HIS A 151 3.36 -1.66 11.02
CA HIS A 151 3.82 -0.29 10.78
C HIS A 151 3.67 0.57 12.04
N ALA A 152 4.71 1.34 12.35
CA ALA A 152 4.78 2.13 13.59
C ALA A 152 3.65 3.16 13.73
N MET A 153 3.22 3.80 12.65
CA MET A 153 2.18 4.84 12.67
C MET A 153 0.83 4.35 12.15
N GLY A 154 0.78 3.58 11.06
CA GLY A 154 -0.47 3.12 10.46
C GLY A 154 -1.00 1.78 11.00
N GLY A 155 -0.29 1.15 11.95
CA GLY A 155 -0.63 -0.18 12.46
C GLY A 155 -0.14 -1.31 11.58
N PHE A 156 -0.46 -1.29 10.30
CA PHE A 156 0.04 -2.20 9.27
C PHE A 156 0.39 -1.48 7.96
N GLY A 157 1.14 -2.15 7.12
CA GLY A 157 1.40 -1.75 5.75
C GLY A 157 0.93 -2.85 4.79
N GLY A 158 -0.06 -2.52 3.98
CA GLY A 158 -0.60 -3.32 2.88
C GLY A 158 -0.77 -2.47 1.64
N VAL A 159 -1.65 -2.90 0.72
CA VAL A 159 -1.84 -2.18 -0.56
C VAL A 159 -2.45 -0.79 -0.39
N LEU A 160 -3.29 -0.55 0.62
CA LEU A 160 -3.83 0.79 0.90
C LEU A 160 -2.71 1.77 1.28
N LYS A 161 -1.79 1.36 2.17
CA LYS A 161 -0.63 2.18 2.53
C LYS A 161 0.33 2.35 1.35
N ASN A 162 0.57 1.30 0.58
CA ASN A 162 1.48 1.37 -0.57
C ASN A 162 0.94 2.27 -1.69
N ALA A 163 -0.38 2.30 -1.91
CA ALA A 163 -1.03 3.22 -2.84
C ALA A 163 -1.02 4.68 -2.34
N SER A 164 -1.16 4.91 -1.04
CA SER A 164 -1.17 6.27 -0.45
C SER A 164 0.25 6.77 -0.17
N ILE A 165 0.80 6.42 0.99
CA ILE A 165 2.14 6.85 1.43
C ILE A 165 3.23 6.42 0.44
N GLY A 166 3.11 5.24 -0.19
CA GLY A 166 4.10 4.72 -1.11
C GLY A 166 4.23 5.53 -2.40
N VAL A 167 3.13 6.06 -2.93
CA VAL A 167 3.08 6.83 -4.19
C VAL A 167 3.27 8.33 -3.96
N ALA A 168 2.92 8.83 -2.78
CA ALA A 168 3.08 10.23 -2.43
C ALA A 168 4.56 10.65 -2.47
N SER A 169 4.84 11.86 -2.96
CA SER A 169 6.15 12.51 -2.82
C SER A 169 6.50 12.77 -1.35
N THR A 170 7.72 13.22 -1.04
CA THR A 170 8.07 13.64 0.32
C THR A 170 7.07 14.66 0.88
N ALA A 171 6.68 15.68 0.10
CA ALA A 171 5.68 16.67 0.49
C ALA A 171 4.29 16.05 0.65
N GLY A 172 3.90 15.13 -0.24
CA GLY A 172 2.65 14.40 -0.15
C GLY A 172 2.56 13.52 1.09
N LYS A 173 3.63 12.81 1.43
CA LYS A 173 3.72 12.08 2.69
C LYS A 173 3.49 12.98 3.90
N CYS A 174 4.11 14.17 3.94
CA CYS A 174 3.88 15.15 5.00
C CYS A 174 2.41 15.58 5.04
N TYR A 175 1.82 15.87 3.88
CA TYR A 175 0.44 16.31 3.77
C TYR A 175 -0.56 15.24 4.26
N ILE A 176 -0.35 13.97 3.90
CA ILE A 176 -1.16 12.85 4.39
C ILE A 176 -0.98 12.66 5.90
N HIS A 177 0.27 12.64 6.41
CA HIS A 177 0.54 12.43 7.83
C HIS A 177 -0.02 13.54 8.72
N THR A 178 -0.16 14.74 8.20
CA THR A 178 -0.72 15.89 8.92
C THR A 178 -2.21 16.10 8.68
N ALA A 179 -2.90 15.16 8.03
CA ALA A 179 -4.31 15.28 7.66
C ALA A 179 -4.61 16.61 6.93
N GLY A 180 -3.79 16.91 5.91
CA GLY A 180 -3.96 18.09 5.05
C GLY A 180 -3.53 19.42 5.66
N LYS A 181 -2.77 19.43 6.76
CA LYS A 181 -2.38 20.67 7.42
C LYS A 181 -1.15 21.32 6.79
N THR A 182 -0.15 20.51 6.41
CA THR A 182 1.08 21.01 5.77
C THR A 182 1.73 19.96 4.91
N ASP A 183 2.38 20.41 3.85
CA ASP A 183 3.27 19.63 2.98
C ASP A 183 4.76 19.94 3.25
N ASP A 184 5.05 20.84 4.19
CA ASP A 184 6.41 21.19 4.61
C ASP A 184 6.97 20.16 5.57
N PHE A 185 8.13 19.58 5.21
CA PHE A 185 8.80 18.54 6.00
C PHE A 185 9.16 19.01 7.42
N LYS A 186 9.64 20.25 7.59
CA LYS A 186 10.06 20.77 8.89
C LYS A 186 8.87 20.98 9.83
N LEU A 187 7.74 21.40 9.26
CA LEU A 187 6.51 21.61 10.02
C LEU A 187 5.81 20.30 10.34
N ALA A 188 5.77 19.35 9.41
CA ALA A 188 5.05 18.09 9.57
C ALA A 188 5.51 17.25 10.78
N TRP A 189 6.76 17.39 11.18
CA TRP A 189 7.35 16.65 12.31
C TRP A 189 7.66 17.54 13.50
N GLY A 190 7.25 18.81 13.47
CA GLY A 190 7.43 19.76 14.55
C GLY A 190 6.43 19.54 15.70
N PRO A 191 6.77 20.02 16.93
CA PRO A 191 5.91 19.87 18.11
C PRO A 191 4.54 20.54 17.94
N ASP A 192 4.44 21.62 17.19
CA ASP A 192 3.18 22.35 16.96
C ASP A 192 2.17 21.53 16.14
N TYR A 193 2.63 20.62 15.29
CA TYR A 193 1.75 19.77 14.47
C TYR A 193 1.20 18.56 15.21
N VAL A 194 1.95 18.01 16.16
CA VAL A 194 1.43 16.98 17.07
C VAL A 194 0.33 17.56 17.95
N ALA A 195 0.43 18.86 18.31
CA ALA A 195 -0.55 19.57 19.13
C ALA A 195 -1.77 20.12 18.35
N ALA A 196 -1.70 20.23 17.01
CA ALA A 196 -2.72 20.93 16.20
C ALA A 196 -3.98 20.12 15.87
N GLY A 197 -4.34 19.13 16.71
CA GLY A 197 -5.62 18.40 16.58
C GLY A 197 -5.64 17.30 15.52
N LYS A 198 -4.47 16.86 15.05
CA LYS A 198 -4.34 15.62 14.28
C LYS A 198 -4.65 14.44 15.17
N THR A 199 -5.59 13.61 14.79
CA THR A 199 -5.86 12.33 15.43
C THR A 199 -5.28 11.17 14.64
N GLN A 200 -5.15 10.01 15.24
CA GLN A 200 -4.77 8.79 14.56
C GLN A 200 -5.76 8.49 13.42
N ASP A 201 -7.06 8.65 13.67
CA ASP A 201 -8.10 8.39 12.69
C ASP A 201 -8.02 9.36 11.50
N SER A 202 -7.78 10.66 11.74
CA SER A 202 -7.63 11.63 10.63
C SER A 202 -6.44 11.32 9.70
N PHE A 203 -5.38 10.72 10.23
CA PHE A 203 -4.26 10.22 9.43
C PHE A 203 -4.67 9.00 8.61
N LEU A 204 -5.36 8.01 9.21
CA LEU A 204 -5.83 6.82 8.50
C LEU A 204 -6.88 7.16 7.42
N GLU A 205 -7.79 8.09 7.72
CA GLU A 205 -8.75 8.64 6.75
C GLU A 205 -8.04 9.32 5.58
N SER A 206 -7.01 10.11 5.85
CA SER A 206 -6.19 10.75 4.80
C SER A 206 -5.46 9.72 3.93
N MET A 207 -4.94 8.65 4.53
CA MET A 207 -4.33 7.55 3.78
C MET A 207 -5.35 6.87 2.85
N ALA A 208 -6.58 6.59 3.33
CA ALA A 208 -7.63 5.99 2.51
C ALA A 208 -8.03 6.91 1.35
N ALA A 209 -8.18 8.23 1.60
CA ALA A 209 -8.50 9.23 0.58
C ALA A 209 -7.38 9.33 -0.50
N ALA A 210 -6.10 9.31 -0.09
CA ALA A 210 -4.96 9.31 -1.01
C ALA A 210 -4.89 8.01 -1.84
N ALA A 211 -5.12 6.84 -1.22
CA ALA A 211 -5.20 5.57 -1.93
C ALA A 211 -6.32 5.58 -2.99
N GLN A 212 -7.49 6.17 -2.66
CA GLN A 212 -8.59 6.35 -3.60
C GLN A 212 -8.20 7.30 -4.74
N ALA A 213 -7.45 8.36 -4.46
CA ALA A 213 -6.99 9.30 -5.47
C ALA A 213 -6.09 8.61 -6.51
N VAL A 214 -5.15 7.79 -6.07
CA VAL A 214 -4.27 7.01 -6.96
C VAL A 214 -5.06 5.97 -7.76
N HIS A 215 -6.00 5.24 -7.13
CA HIS A 215 -6.89 4.31 -7.85
C HIS A 215 -7.68 5.02 -8.96
N ASN A 216 -8.26 6.18 -8.65
CA ASN A 216 -9.03 6.98 -9.60
C ASN A 216 -8.16 7.57 -10.71
N TYR A 217 -6.93 7.99 -10.39
CA TYR A 217 -5.96 8.51 -11.36
C TYR A 217 -5.68 7.51 -12.49
N PHE A 218 -5.52 6.24 -12.14
CA PHE A 218 -5.37 5.16 -13.12
C PHE A 218 -6.70 4.67 -13.70
N ASN A 219 -7.81 5.32 -13.36
CA ASN A 219 -9.15 4.91 -13.80
C ASN A 219 -9.44 3.42 -13.55
N GLY A 220 -9.04 2.93 -12.39
CA GLY A 220 -9.17 1.53 -11.98
C GLY A 220 -8.22 0.54 -12.68
N LYS A 221 -7.27 1.02 -13.49
CA LYS A 221 -6.20 0.18 -14.08
C LYS A 221 -5.11 -0.10 -13.05
N VAL A 222 -5.51 -0.71 -11.94
CA VAL A 222 -4.63 -1.11 -10.85
C VAL A 222 -4.90 -2.57 -10.50
N ILE A 223 -3.85 -3.32 -10.26
CA ILE A 223 -3.87 -4.65 -9.66
C ILE A 223 -3.21 -4.55 -8.30
N TYR A 224 -3.78 -5.24 -7.31
CA TYR A 224 -3.31 -5.23 -5.94
C TYR A 224 -2.82 -6.60 -5.52
N ILE A 225 -1.60 -6.68 -4.97
CA ILE A 225 -0.97 -7.91 -4.49
C ILE A 225 -0.33 -7.61 -3.13
N ASN A 226 -0.66 -8.42 -2.12
CA ASN A 226 0.04 -8.45 -0.84
C ASN A 226 0.85 -9.74 -0.73
N VAL A 227 2.15 -9.60 -0.45
CA VAL A 227 3.01 -10.72 -0.06
C VAL A 227 3.12 -10.74 1.45
N MET A 228 2.61 -11.79 2.07
CA MET A 228 2.58 -11.99 3.53
C MET A 228 3.73 -12.90 3.95
N ASN A 229 4.97 -12.43 3.79
CA ASN A 229 6.18 -13.06 4.26
C ASN A 229 6.95 -12.12 5.18
N ASN A 230 7.87 -12.63 5.98
CA ASN A 230 8.66 -11.81 6.90
C ASN A 230 7.78 -10.84 7.71
N LEU A 231 6.72 -11.36 8.33
CA LEU A 231 5.64 -10.59 8.98
C LEU A 231 6.14 -9.91 10.28
N SER A 232 7.07 -8.96 10.12
CA SER A 232 7.59 -8.14 11.23
C SER A 232 6.53 -7.16 11.75
N VAL A 233 6.67 -6.76 13.01
CA VAL A 233 5.92 -5.64 13.59
C VAL A 233 6.35 -4.29 13.05
N ASP A 234 7.55 -4.22 12.46
CA ASP A 234 8.13 -3.03 11.88
C ASP A 234 8.04 -3.08 10.35
N CYS A 235 8.03 -1.92 9.73
CA CYS A 235 7.93 -1.85 8.28
C CYS A 235 9.30 -1.80 7.61
N ASP A 236 9.32 -1.97 6.28
CA ASP A 236 10.53 -1.85 5.46
C ASP A 236 11.19 -0.46 5.51
N CYS A 237 10.54 0.50 6.18
CA CYS A 237 11.08 1.83 6.41
C CYS A 237 11.93 1.91 7.68
N ASP A 238 12.12 0.82 8.39
CA ASP A 238 13.01 0.71 9.54
C ASP A 238 14.34 0.08 9.10
N SER A 239 15.45 0.72 9.48
CA SER A 239 16.79 0.19 9.19
C SER A 239 17.19 -0.99 10.09
N HIS A 240 16.49 -1.17 11.22
CA HIS A 240 16.72 -2.25 12.18
C HIS A 240 15.38 -2.89 12.58
N PRO A 241 14.62 -3.44 11.61
CA PRO A 241 13.32 -4.01 11.90
C PRO A 241 13.44 -5.24 12.79
N ALA A 242 12.46 -5.41 13.68
CA ALA A 242 12.36 -6.61 14.49
C ALA A 242 12.20 -7.86 13.63
N ASP A 243 12.77 -8.98 14.10
CA ASP A 243 12.55 -10.27 13.45
C ASP A 243 11.07 -10.66 13.49
N PRO A 244 10.54 -11.25 12.41
CA PRO A 244 9.18 -11.77 12.37
C PRO A 244 8.94 -12.81 13.48
N LYS A 245 7.76 -12.70 14.12
CA LYS A 245 7.30 -13.71 15.10
C LYS A 245 6.20 -14.59 14.54
N MET A 246 5.40 -14.07 13.64
CA MET A 246 4.41 -14.80 12.86
C MET A 246 5.08 -15.39 11.61
N LYS A 247 4.79 -16.64 11.30
CA LYS A 247 5.26 -17.30 10.08
C LYS A 247 4.62 -16.70 8.84
N ASP A 248 5.26 -16.94 7.71
CA ASP A 248 4.78 -16.59 6.41
C ASP A 248 3.41 -17.23 6.13
N VAL A 249 2.52 -16.48 5.47
CA VAL A 249 1.14 -16.90 5.19
C VAL A 249 0.96 -17.24 3.71
N GLY A 250 1.54 -16.45 2.81
CA GLY A 250 1.38 -16.64 1.38
C GLY A 250 1.30 -15.34 0.60
N ILE A 251 0.73 -15.42 -0.60
CA ILE A 251 0.50 -14.28 -1.48
C ILE A 251 -1.00 -14.16 -1.72
N LEU A 252 -1.54 -12.97 -1.56
CA LEU A 252 -2.93 -12.65 -1.86
C LEU A 252 -3.01 -11.58 -2.95
N ALA A 253 -4.04 -11.67 -3.80
CA ALA A 253 -4.27 -10.69 -4.85
C ALA A 253 -5.76 -10.41 -5.09
N SER A 254 -6.09 -9.17 -5.41
CA SER A 254 -7.44 -8.74 -5.74
C SER A 254 -7.42 -7.54 -6.71
N LEU A 255 -8.57 -7.29 -7.33
CA LEU A 255 -8.82 -6.02 -8.02
C LEU A 255 -9.43 -4.96 -7.09
N ASP A 256 -9.77 -5.34 -5.87
CA ASP A 256 -10.32 -4.50 -4.80
C ASP A 256 -9.31 -4.40 -3.66
N PRO A 257 -8.73 -3.20 -3.40
CA PRO A 257 -7.69 -3.02 -2.37
C PRO A 257 -8.24 -3.17 -0.95
N VAL A 258 -9.52 -2.82 -0.74
CA VAL A 258 -10.19 -2.92 0.56
C VAL A 258 -10.40 -4.39 0.93
N ALA A 259 -10.95 -5.16 0.00
CA ALA A 259 -11.12 -6.61 0.16
C ALA A 259 -9.80 -7.32 0.44
N LEU A 260 -8.73 -6.90 -0.26
CA LEU A 260 -7.41 -7.52 -0.13
C LEU A 260 -6.79 -7.26 1.24
N ASP A 261 -6.73 -6.00 1.68
CA ASP A 261 -6.16 -5.67 3.00
C ASP A 261 -7.03 -6.25 4.13
N LYS A 262 -8.37 -6.28 3.97
CA LYS A 262 -9.28 -6.96 4.90
C LYS A 262 -8.98 -8.45 5.02
N ALA A 263 -8.80 -9.15 3.91
CA ALA A 263 -8.47 -10.58 3.91
C ALA A 263 -7.12 -10.86 4.62
N CYS A 264 -6.10 -10.01 4.37
CA CYS A 264 -4.81 -10.13 5.06
C CYS A 264 -4.95 -9.90 6.57
N LEU A 265 -5.72 -8.89 6.99
CA LEU A 265 -6.01 -8.64 8.42
C LEU A 265 -6.73 -9.82 9.06
N ASP A 266 -7.73 -10.40 8.38
CA ASP A 266 -8.46 -11.56 8.90
C ASP A 266 -7.53 -12.76 9.11
N LEU A 267 -6.58 -13.00 8.20
CA LEU A 267 -5.57 -14.06 8.37
C LEU A 267 -4.66 -13.80 9.58
N VAL A 268 -4.29 -12.54 9.84
CA VAL A 268 -3.51 -12.17 11.03
C VAL A 268 -4.33 -12.34 12.31
N PHE A 269 -5.57 -11.84 12.36
CA PHE A 269 -6.39 -11.86 13.58
C PHE A 269 -6.96 -13.23 13.90
N ASN A 270 -7.18 -14.08 12.90
CA ASN A 270 -7.64 -15.47 13.07
C ASN A 270 -6.49 -16.49 13.12
N HIS A 271 -5.22 -16.01 13.19
CA HIS A 271 -4.07 -16.90 13.26
C HIS A 271 -4.08 -17.74 14.54
N SER A 272 -3.80 -19.03 14.41
CA SER A 272 -3.68 -19.94 15.54
C SER A 272 -2.21 -20.03 15.95
N ASP A 273 -1.85 -19.32 17.03
CA ASP A 273 -0.49 -19.30 17.55
C ASP A 273 0.00 -20.68 17.96
N THR A 274 1.24 -20.98 17.61
CA THR A 274 1.95 -22.19 18.02
C THR A 274 3.37 -21.85 18.47
N THR A 275 4.12 -22.82 19.00
CA THR A 275 5.51 -22.60 19.38
C THR A 275 6.34 -22.12 18.18
N GLY A 276 6.91 -20.91 18.27
CA GLY A 276 7.70 -20.29 17.20
C GLY A 276 6.87 -19.71 16.05
N ASP A 277 5.57 -19.48 16.28
CA ASP A 277 4.65 -18.88 15.34
C ASP A 277 3.59 -18.09 16.12
N ASP A 278 3.81 -16.77 16.30
CA ASP A 278 3.03 -15.91 17.21
C ASP A 278 2.63 -14.60 16.50
N ALA A 279 1.34 -14.47 16.21
CA ALA A 279 0.78 -13.27 15.59
C ALA A 279 0.48 -12.13 16.58
N LYS A 280 0.49 -12.39 17.90
CA LYS A 280 0.10 -11.39 18.92
C LYS A 280 0.89 -10.08 18.84
N PRO A 281 2.22 -10.07 18.64
CA PRO A 281 2.95 -8.80 18.54
C PRO A 281 2.46 -7.94 17.36
N LEU A 282 2.16 -8.57 16.22
CA LEU A 282 1.62 -7.88 15.05
C LEU A 282 0.19 -7.39 15.29
N GLN A 283 -0.69 -8.25 15.84
CA GLN A 283 -2.05 -7.88 16.23
C GLN A 283 -2.07 -6.69 17.21
N GLN A 284 -1.19 -6.70 18.23
CA GLN A 284 -1.05 -5.62 19.20
C GLN A 284 -0.59 -4.31 18.54
N ARG A 285 0.35 -4.37 17.58
CA ARG A 285 0.79 -3.21 16.81
C ARG A 285 -0.37 -2.62 16.01
N ILE A 286 -1.15 -3.45 15.31
CA ILE A 286 -2.30 -3.03 14.52
C ILE A 286 -3.36 -2.38 15.43
N ASN A 287 -3.72 -3.04 16.54
CA ASN A 287 -4.73 -2.54 17.47
C ASN A 287 -4.32 -1.23 18.15
N ARG A 288 -3.06 -1.12 18.60
CA ARG A 288 -2.55 0.09 19.25
C ARG A 288 -2.62 1.32 18.36
N GLN A 289 -2.48 1.13 17.05
CA GLN A 289 -2.52 2.20 16.07
C GLN A 289 -3.91 2.35 15.41
N HIS A 290 -4.94 1.69 15.93
CA HIS A 290 -6.28 1.66 15.32
C HIS A 290 -6.22 1.28 13.83
N GLY A 291 -5.24 0.43 13.46
CA GLY A 291 -4.83 0.23 12.06
C GLY A 291 -5.91 -0.33 11.15
N THR A 292 -6.88 -1.11 11.67
CA THR A 292 -7.99 -1.64 10.87
C THR A 292 -8.91 -0.56 10.34
N TYR A 293 -8.97 0.60 11.00
CA TYR A 293 -9.87 1.69 10.64
C TYR A 293 -9.63 2.25 9.22
N ILE A 294 -8.42 2.13 8.68
CA ILE A 294 -8.17 2.54 7.29
C ILE A 294 -9.04 1.74 6.30
N VAL A 295 -9.27 0.45 6.59
CA VAL A 295 -10.08 -0.44 5.74
C VAL A 295 -11.56 -0.05 5.83
N ASP A 296 -12.04 0.20 7.07
CA ASP A 296 -13.41 0.63 7.31
C ASP A 296 -13.70 1.96 6.58
N TYR A 297 -12.79 2.91 6.71
CA TYR A 297 -12.94 4.22 6.06
C TYR A 297 -12.81 4.15 4.54
N ALA A 298 -11.91 3.31 4.02
CA ALA A 298 -11.76 3.09 2.58
C ALA A 298 -13.04 2.50 1.94
N GLU A 299 -13.75 1.59 2.64
CA GLU A 299 -15.08 1.14 2.22
C GLU A 299 -16.10 2.27 2.30
N GLN A 300 -16.11 3.04 3.40
CA GLN A 300 -17.05 4.15 3.60
C GLN A 300 -16.98 5.18 2.47
N ILE A 301 -15.77 5.53 1.99
CA ILE A 301 -15.58 6.48 0.88
C ILE A 301 -15.76 5.85 -0.52
N GLY A 302 -16.05 4.53 -0.57
CA GLY A 302 -16.37 3.81 -1.80
C GLY A 302 -15.15 3.46 -2.65
N LEU A 303 -13.99 3.18 -2.04
CA LEU A 303 -12.81 2.67 -2.74
C LEU A 303 -12.94 1.19 -3.07
N GLY A 304 -13.62 0.41 -2.24
CA GLY A 304 -13.84 -1.02 -2.41
C GLY A 304 -14.82 -1.56 -1.38
N SER A 305 -14.80 -2.86 -1.12
CA SER A 305 -15.68 -3.53 -0.17
C SER A 305 -14.93 -4.47 0.77
N MET A 306 -15.29 -4.48 2.06
CA MET A 306 -14.80 -5.45 3.02
C MET A 306 -15.41 -6.85 2.84
N LYS A 307 -16.46 -6.97 2.02
CA LYS A 307 -17.08 -8.28 1.71
C LYS A 307 -16.31 -8.96 0.59
N TYR A 308 -15.71 -10.09 0.89
CA TYR A 308 -14.90 -10.83 -0.08
C TYR A 308 -15.12 -12.33 -0.03
N GLU A 309 -14.81 -13.00 -1.12
CA GLU A 309 -14.65 -14.44 -1.25
C GLU A 309 -13.16 -14.77 -1.34
N LEU A 310 -12.63 -15.58 -0.42
CA LEU A 310 -11.25 -16.05 -0.46
C LEU A 310 -11.16 -17.31 -1.31
N ILE A 311 -10.39 -17.26 -2.39
CA ILE A 311 -10.24 -18.33 -3.38
C ILE A 311 -8.81 -18.84 -3.38
N SER A 312 -8.58 -20.06 -2.89
CA SER A 312 -7.27 -20.71 -3.02
C SER A 312 -7.01 -21.09 -4.47
N ILE A 313 -5.80 -20.80 -4.95
CA ILE A 313 -5.29 -21.27 -6.25
C ILE A 313 -4.29 -22.42 -6.10
N ASP A 314 -4.07 -22.90 -4.89
CA ASP A 314 -3.29 -24.10 -4.61
C ASP A 314 -4.12 -25.34 -5.05
N LYS A 315 -3.41 -26.36 -5.51
CA LYS A 315 -4.05 -27.62 -5.95
C LYS A 315 -4.29 -28.54 -4.76
#